data_533e9d83a4aff8fb10796443c0b38ec4
#
_entry.id   533e9d83a4aff8fb10796443c0b38ec4
#
_cell.length_a   1.000
_cell.length_b   1.000
_cell.length_c   1.000
_cell.angle_alpha   90.00
_cell.angle_beta   90.00
_cell.angle_gamma   90.00
#
_symmetry.space_group_name_H-M   'P 1'
#
loop_
_entity.id
_entity.type
_entity.pdbx_description
1 polymer ?
#
loop_
_entity_poly.entity_id
_entity_poly.type
_entity_poly.pdbx_seq_one_letter_code
_entity_poly.pdbx_strand_id
1 'polypeptide(L)'
;QWVEEYSDNLKLAAVTMLTGASDAESSANLIKQVWYNAIYEKRDDKTDKYTRPKGYFVSDFNDALGNLYADSSFITKISNIEDNQDTVNALMKKLKNPPDEYKDAYDALSDFYDAYISLTNCATDPSGSLQTYSSTFNDADTNTLNAYKTMELYLDE
;
A
#
# COMPACT_ATOMS: atom_id res chain seq x y z
N GLN A 1 -30.32 12.62 6.44
CA GLN A 1 -29.94 12.16 5.11
C GLN A 1 -28.48 12.45 4.78
N TRP A 2 -28.03 13.72 4.95
CA TRP A 2 -26.63 14.07 4.80
C TRP A 2 -25.71 13.30 5.77
N VAL A 3 -26.16 13.13 7.02
CA VAL A 3 -25.40 12.41 8.06
C VAL A 3 -25.30 10.91 7.70
N GLU A 4 -26.37 10.29 7.23
CA GLU A 4 -26.34 8.89 6.79
C GLU A 4 -25.41 8.69 5.60
N GLU A 5 -25.47 9.57 4.63
CA GLU A 5 -24.59 9.54 3.47
C GLU A 5 -23.14 9.72 3.88
N TYR A 6 -22.88 10.62 4.83
CA TYR A 6 -21.54 10.82 5.38
C TYR A 6 -21.02 9.55 6.05
N SER A 7 -21.85 8.92 6.88
CA SER A 7 -21.49 7.66 7.55
C SER A 7 -21.15 6.57 6.54
N ASP A 8 -21.97 6.42 5.50
CA ASP A 8 -21.75 5.42 4.46
C ASP A 8 -20.44 5.66 3.71
N ASN A 9 -20.16 6.91 3.36
CA ASN A 9 -18.93 7.27 2.66
C ASN A 9 -17.69 7.08 3.54
N LEU A 10 -17.81 7.36 4.84
CA LEU A 10 -16.72 7.14 5.79
C LEU A 10 -16.37 5.66 5.91
N LYS A 11 -17.39 4.80 6.02
CA LYS A 11 -17.20 3.35 6.08
C LYS A 11 -16.62 2.82 4.76
N LEU A 12 -17.11 3.32 3.64
CA LEU A 12 -16.60 2.93 2.32
C LEU A 12 -15.14 3.31 2.16
N ALA A 13 -14.76 4.51 2.58
CA ALA A 13 -13.37 4.96 2.54
C ALA A 13 -12.46 4.04 3.36
N ALA A 14 -12.87 3.69 4.59
CA ALA A 14 -12.09 2.82 5.45
C ALA A 14 -11.91 1.42 4.85
N VAL A 15 -12.96 0.82 4.30
CA VAL A 15 -12.91 -0.51 3.68
C VAL A 15 -12.05 -0.48 2.41
N THR A 16 -12.18 0.58 1.61
CA THR A 16 -11.42 0.75 0.37
C THR A 16 -9.92 0.89 0.69
N MET A 17 -9.57 1.66 1.71
CA MET A 17 -8.17 1.78 2.17
C MET A 17 -7.62 0.45 2.65
N LEU A 18 -8.41 -0.32 3.40
CA LEU A 18 -7.97 -1.61 3.92
C LEU A 18 -7.63 -2.57 2.77
N THR A 19 -8.44 -2.61 1.74
CA THR A 19 -8.20 -3.42 0.55
C THR A 19 -6.91 -3.02 -0.15
N GLY A 20 -6.72 -1.71 -0.38
CA GLY A 20 -5.51 -1.20 -1.02
C GLY A 20 -4.27 -1.42 -0.19
N ALA A 21 -4.38 -1.27 1.13
CA ALA A 21 -3.28 -1.51 2.05
C ALA A 21 -2.84 -2.97 2.02
N SER A 22 -3.78 -3.91 1.99
CA SER A 22 -3.48 -5.34 1.89
C SER A 22 -2.75 -5.68 0.58
N ASP A 23 -3.21 -5.13 -0.54
CA ASP A 23 -2.58 -5.33 -1.84
C ASP A 23 -1.17 -4.72 -1.86
N ALA A 24 -1.01 -3.54 -1.27
CA ALA A 24 0.29 -2.86 -1.19
C ALA A 24 1.28 -3.63 -0.32
N GLU A 25 0.83 -4.18 0.81
CA GLU A 25 1.67 -4.98 1.68
C GLU A 25 2.22 -6.20 0.93
N SER A 26 1.35 -6.93 0.25
CA SER A 26 1.74 -8.08 -0.56
C SER A 26 2.74 -7.70 -1.65
N SER A 27 2.48 -6.60 -2.36
CA SER A 27 3.35 -6.13 -3.45
C SER A 27 4.70 -5.64 -2.93
N ALA A 28 4.72 -4.90 -1.82
CA ALA A 28 5.95 -4.40 -1.22
C ALA A 28 6.82 -5.54 -0.67
N ASN A 29 6.21 -6.58 -0.12
CA ASN A 29 6.94 -7.77 0.31
C ASN A 29 7.65 -8.44 -0.86
N LEU A 30 7.00 -8.54 -2.01
CA LEU A 30 7.62 -9.10 -3.21
C LEU A 30 8.75 -8.19 -3.72
N ILE A 31 8.56 -6.89 -3.72
CA ILE A 31 9.61 -5.92 -4.08
C ILE A 31 10.85 -6.13 -3.20
N LYS A 32 10.66 -6.21 -1.89
CA LYS A 32 11.75 -6.43 -0.94
C LYS A 32 12.48 -7.74 -1.23
N GLN A 33 11.75 -8.82 -1.47
CA GLN A 33 12.34 -10.13 -1.75
C GLN A 33 13.16 -10.12 -3.04
N VAL A 34 12.62 -9.54 -4.10
CA VAL A 34 13.35 -9.41 -5.38
C VAL A 34 14.61 -8.58 -5.19
N TRP A 35 14.50 -7.46 -4.52
CA TRP A 35 15.62 -6.55 -4.26
C TRP A 35 16.72 -7.23 -3.46
N TYR A 36 16.35 -7.84 -2.32
CA TYR A 36 17.28 -8.55 -1.45
C TYR A 36 17.96 -9.71 -2.18
N ASN A 37 17.17 -10.55 -2.87
CA ASN A 37 17.70 -11.74 -3.55
C ASN A 37 18.59 -11.38 -4.73
N ALA A 38 18.36 -10.23 -5.37
CA ALA A 38 19.23 -9.73 -6.42
C ALA A 38 20.60 -9.28 -5.86
N ILE A 39 20.58 -8.54 -4.73
CA ILE A 39 21.82 -8.03 -4.11
C ILE A 39 22.66 -9.16 -3.53
N TYR A 40 22.03 -10.06 -2.78
CA TYR A 40 22.74 -11.10 -2.03
C TYR A 40 22.80 -12.44 -2.77
N GLU A 41 22.34 -12.48 -4.03
CA GLU A 41 22.37 -13.64 -4.91
C GLU A 41 21.73 -14.87 -4.23
N LYS A 42 20.51 -14.67 -3.68
CA LYS A 42 19.73 -15.74 -3.05
C LYS A 42 18.71 -16.29 -4.03
N ARG A 43 18.68 -17.62 -4.13
CA ARG A 43 17.74 -18.33 -4.99
C ARG A 43 16.42 -18.50 -4.27
N ASP A 44 15.32 -18.27 -4.99
CA ASP A 44 13.95 -18.43 -4.49
C ASP A 44 13.04 -18.62 -5.72
N ASP A 45 12.24 -19.65 -5.71
CA ASP A 45 11.35 -19.97 -6.84
C ASP A 45 10.43 -18.79 -7.20
N LYS A 46 10.04 -17.98 -6.23
CA LYS A 46 9.16 -16.83 -6.46
C LYS A 46 9.89 -15.65 -7.13
N THR A 47 11.19 -15.53 -6.93
CA THR A 47 11.96 -14.36 -7.39
C THR A 47 12.93 -14.67 -8.52
N ASP A 48 13.29 -15.95 -8.74
CA ASP A 48 14.31 -16.35 -9.72
C ASP A 48 14.00 -15.80 -11.12
N LYS A 49 12.74 -15.76 -11.53
CA LYS A 49 12.38 -15.24 -12.86
C LYS A 49 12.73 -13.75 -13.03
N TYR A 50 12.87 -13.02 -11.95
CA TYR A 50 13.24 -11.59 -11.96
C TYR A 50 14.73 -11.39 -11.73
N THR A 51 15.33 -12.17 -10.81
CA THR A 51 16.73 -12.02 -10.43
C THR A 51 17.66 -12.84 -11.31
N ARG A 52 17.16 -13.89 -11.94
CA ARG A 52 17.92 -14.84 -12.77
C ARG A 52 17.20 -15.19 -14.07
N PRO A 53 16.79 -14.19 -14.88
CA PRO A 53 15.96 -14.45 -16.06
C PRO A 53 16.66 -15.31 -17.11
N LYS A 54 18.02 -15.35 -17.11
CA LYS A 54 18.84 -16.12 -18.05
C LYS A 54 19.58 -17.27 -17.38
N GLY A 55 19.17 -17.64 -16.16
CA GLY A 55 19.80 -18.72 -15.41
C GLY A 55 20.99 -18.32 -14.53
N TYR A 56 21.34 -17.03 -14.52
CA TYR A 56 22.37 -16.46 -13.65
C TYR A 56 21.87 -15.11 -13.11
N PHE A 57 22.40 -14.70 -11.97
CA PHE A 57 21.95 -13.44 -11.32
C PHE A 57 22.31 -12.22 -12.17
N VAL A 58 21.37 -11.29 -12.25
CA VAL A 58 21.61 -9.97 -12.84
C VAL A 58 22.74 -9.27 -12.07
N SER A 59 23.53 -8.45 -12.78
CA SER A 59 24.65 -7.72 -12.16
C SER A 59 24.19 -6.49 -11.38
N ASP A 60 22.99 -5.98 -11.67
CA ASP A 60 22.42 -4.79 -11.04
C ASP A 60 21.02 -5.10 -10.56
N PHE A 61 20.74 -4.85 -9.26
CA PHE A 61 19.43 -5.10 -8.68
C PHE A 61 18.32 -4.29 -9.38
N ASN A 62 18.66 -3.15 -9.98
CA ASN A 62 17.70 -2.36 -10.76
C ASN A 62 17.16 -3.15 -11.95
N ASP A 63 17.96 -4.03 -12.54
CA ASP A 63 17.50 -4.91 -13.63
C ASP A 63 16.45 -5.91 -13.11
N ALA A 64 16.66 -6.46 -11.91
CA ALA A 64 15.70 -7.37 -11.30
C ALA A 64 14.38 -6.65 -11.00
N LEU A 65 14.44 -5.46 -10.42
CA LEU A 65 13.24 -4.66 -10.15
C LEU A 65 12.55 -4.25 -11.44
N GLY A 66 13.31 -3.91 -12.48
CA GLY A 66 12.78 -3.63 -13.81
C GLY A 66 12.03 -4.83 -14.38
N ASN A 67 12.55 -6.03 -14.20
CA ASN A 67 11.90 -7.26 -14.64
C ASN A 67 10.58 -7.50 -13.88
N LEU A 68 10.56 -7.21 -12.57
CA LEU A 68 9.35 -7.30 -11.77
C LEU A 68 8.27 -6.34 -12.27
N TYR A 69 8.63 -5.07 -12.48
CA TYR A 69 7.71 -4.04 -12.94
C TYR A 69 7.33 -4.18 -14.42
N ALA A 70 7.97 -5.08 -15.16
CA ALA A 70 7.60 -5.46 -16.52
C ALA A 70 6.72 -6.69 -16.60
N ASP A 71 6.55 -7.42 -15.48
CA ASP A 71 5.69 -8.59 -15.40
C ASP A 71 4.21 -8.17 -15.45
N SER A 72 3.45 -8.72 -16.41
CA SER A 72 2.06 -8.31 -16.63
C SER A 72 1.17 -8.49 -15.41
N SER A 73 1.37 -9.56 -14.63
CA SER A 73 0.58 -9.77 -13.42
C SER A 73 0.91 -8.72 -12.34
N PHE A 74 2.17 -8.33 -12.23
CA PHE A 74 2.59 -7.31 -11.28
C PHE A 74 2.12 -5.92 -11.72
N ILE A 75 2.19 -5.62 -13.02
CA ILE A 75 1.65 -4.37 -13.59
C ILE A 75 0.17 -4.23 -13.22
N THR A 76 -0.61 -5.31 -13.34
CA THR A 76 -2.03 -5.29 -12.97
C THR A 76 -2.23 -4.98 -11.49
N LYS A 77 -1.42 -5.59 -10.61
CA LYS A 77 -1.49 -5.32 -9.17
C LYS A 77 -1.19 -3.85 -8.85
N ILE A 78 -0.14 -3.31 -9.44
CA ILE A 78 0.24 -1.90 -9.23
C ILE A 78 -0.85 -0.96 -9.75
N SER A 79 -1.39 -1.24 -10.95
CA SER A 79 -2.49 -0.47 -11.51
C SER A 79 -3.71 -0.48 -10.61
N ASN A 80 -4.06 -1.62 -10.03
CA ASN A 80 -5.18 -1.73 -9.10
C ASN A 80 -4.94 -0.90 -7.83
N ILE A 81 -3.71 -0.86 -7.34
CA ILE A 81 -3.36 -0.04 -6.17
C ILE A 81 -3.49 1.45 -6.52
N GLU A 82 -3.04 1.86 -7.71
CA GLU A 82 -3.17 3.25 -8.17
C GLU A 82 -4.64 3.65 -8.31
N ASP A 83 -5.47 2.78 -8.89
CA ASP A 83 -6.92 3.02 -9.00
C ASP A 83 -7.56 3.11 -7.61
N ASN A 84 -7.10 2.28 -6.67
CA ASN A 84 -7.55 2.32 -5.28
C ASN A 84 -7.20 3.65 -4.63
N GLN A 85 -5.99 4.16 -4.84
CA GLN A 85 -5.58 5.48 -4.35
C GLN A 85 -6.47 6.59 -4.91
N ASP A 86 -6.81 6.52 -6.20
CA ASP A 86 -7.69 7.52 -6.83
C ASP A 86 -9.09 7.50 -6.21
N THR A 87 -9.63 6.30 -5.98
CA THR A 87 -10.94 6.12 -5.35
C THR A 87 -10.95 6.67 -3.93
N VAL A 88 -9.91 6.33 -3.15
CA VAL A 88 -9.76 6.82 -1.76
C VAL A 88 -9.66 8.34 -1.74
N ASN A 89 -8.85 8.92 -2.62
CA ASN A 89 -8.70 10.38 -2.71
C ASN A 89 -10.03 11.07 -3.01
N ALA A 90 -10.83 10.51 -3.91
CA ALA A 90 -12.15 11.05 -4.22
C ALA A 90 -13.10 10.98 -3.01
N LEU A 91 -13.07 9.87 -2.27
CA LEU A 91 -13.89 9.71 -1.07
C LEU A 91 -13.45 10.69 0.03
N MET A 92 -12.14 10.85 0.24
CA MET A 92 -11.62 11.79 1.25
C MET A 92 -12.02 13.22 0.94
N LYS A 93 -12.07 13.60 -0.34
CA LYS A 93 -12.54 14.94 -0.74
C LYS A 93 -14.01 15.15 -0.38
N LYS A 94 -14.84 14.12 -0.51
CA LYS A 94 -16.26 14.19 -0.12
C LYS A 94 -16.45 14.28 1.39
N LEU A 95 -15.48 13.79 2.17
CA LEU A 95 -15.59 13.70 3.62
C LEU A 95 -15.05 14.93 4.35
N LYS A 96 -14.51 15.91 3.63
CA LYS A 96 -14.06 17.17 4.24
C LYS A 96 -15.23 17.86 4.95
N ASN A 97 -14.93 18.53 6.03
CA ASN A 97 -15.91 19.28 6.84
C ASN A 97 -16.99 18.34 7.41
N PRO A 98 -16.58 17.38 8.28
CA PRO A 98 -17.52 16.42 8.83
C PRO A 98 -18.60 17.08 9.70
N PRO A 99 -19.79 16.44 9.80
CA PRO A 99 -20.74 16.80 10.86
C PRO A 99 -20.09 16.68 12.22
N ASP A 100 -20.55 17.46 13.20
CA ASP A 100 -19.93 17.48 14.54
C ASP A 100 -19.83 16.09 15.15
N GLU A 101 -20.83 15.25 14.98
CA GLU A 101 -20.86 13.90 15.53
C GLU A 101 -19.82 12.96 14.88
N TYR A 102 -19.26 13.32 13.71
CA TYR A 102 -18.28 12.51 12.99
C TYR A 102 -16.88 13.11 13.00
N LYS A 103 -16.63 14.17 13.75
CA LYS A 103 -15.29 14.80 13.79
C LYS A 103 -14.20 13.85 14.26
N ASP A 104 -14.45 13.12 15.34
CA ASP A 104 -13.48 12.18 15.89
C ASP A 104 -13.25 11.01 14.93
N ALA A 105 -14.31 10.52 14.30
CA ALA A 105 -14.20 9.46 13.31
C ALA A 105 -13.42 9.92 12.08
N TYR A 106 -13.65 11.16 11.64
CA TYR A 106 -12.91 11.74 10.51
C TYR A 106 -11.43 11.89 10.85
N ASP A 107 -11.09 12.32 12.07
CA ASP A 107 -9.70 12.43 12.50
C ASP A 107 -9.00 11.07 12.49
N ALA A 108 -9.69 10.03 12.98
CA ALA A 108 -9.17 8.66 12.93
C ALA A 108 -8.99 8.18 11.48
N LEU A 109 -9.95 8.52 10.61
CA LEU A 109 -9.87 8.18 9.18
C LEU A 109 -8.70 8.90 8.51
N SER A 110 -8.46 10.15 8.86
CA SER A 110 -7.33 10.94 8.31
C SER A 110 -5.99 10.34 8.71
N ASP A 111 -5.85 9.88 9.95
CA ASP A 111 -4.64 9.20 10.40
C ASP A 111 -4.44 7.89 9.64
N PHE A 112 -5.51 7.14 9.42
CA PHE A 112 -5.47 5.92 8.63
C PHE A 112 -5.10 6.23 7.18
N TYR A 113 -5.65 7.30 6.61
CA TYR A 113 -5.32 7.74 5.26
C TYR A 113 -3.82 8.06 5.12
N ASP A 114 -3.23 8.77 6.07
CA ASP A 114 -1.81 9.12 6.04
C ASP A 114 -0.93 7.86 6.02
N ALA A 115 -1.25 6.89 6.88
CA ALA A 115 -0.53 5.61 6.91
C ALA A 115 -0.75 4.80 5.62
N TYR A 116 -1.99 4.78 5.12
CA TYR A 116 -2.37 4.12 3.89
C TYR A 116 -1.58 4.67 2.68
N ILE A 117 -1.46 5.99 2.56
CA ILE A 117 -0.70 6.61 1.45
C ILE A 117 0.77 6.22 1.53
N SER A 118 1.37 6.25 2.72
CA SER A 118 2.77 5.84 2.89
C SER A 118 2.98 4.37 2.49
N LEU A 119 2.05 3.49 2.87
CA LEU A 119 2.14 2.07 2.57
C LEU A 119 1.93 1.80 1.07
N THR A 120 0.91 2.39 0.47
CA THR A 120 0.61 2.17 -0.95
C THR A 120 1.71 2.74 -1.85
N ASN A 121 2.34 3.85 -1.45
CA ASN A 121 3.47 4.41 -2.20
C ASN A 121 4.69 3.49 -2.18
N CYS A 122 4.84 2.62 -1.18
CA CYS A 122 5.90 1.60 -1.20
C CYS A 122 5.76 0.64 -2.39
N ALA A 123 4.54 0.42 -2.87
CA ALA A 123 4.29 -0.43 -4.03
C ALA A 123 4.35 0.36 -5.34
N THR A 124 3.78 1.57 -5.36
CA THR A 124 3.63 2.35 -6.60
C THR A 124 4.86 3.19 -6.93
N ASP A 125 5.67 3.55 -5.94
CA ASP A 125 6.81 4.45 -6.12
C ASP A 125 7.96 4.09 -5.15
N PRO A 126 8.54 2.88 -5.28
CA PRO A 126 9.65 2.48 -4.41
C PRO A 126 10.88 3.34 -4.66
N SER A 127 11.58 3.70 -3.59
CA SER A 127 12.77 4.56 -3.68
C SER A 127 13.76 4.28 -2.54
N GLY A 128 14.94 4.87 -2.66
CA GLY A 128 15.98 4.76 -1.65
C GLY A 128 16.80 3.47 -1.79
N SER A 129 17.48 3.11 -0.71
CA SER A 129 18.21 1.84 -0.61
C SER A 129 17.27 0.74 -0.12
N LEU A 130 17.71 -0.51 -0.24
CA LEU A 130 16.93 -1.63 0.32
C LEU A 130 16.68 -1.45 1.81
N GLN A 131 17.69 -0.97 2.54
CA GLN A 131 17.59 -0.75 3.98
C GLN A 131 16.55 0.32 4.33
N THR A 132 16.60 1.48 3.66
CA THR A 132 15.65 2.57 3.89
C THR A 132 14.25 2.20 3.41
N TYR A 133 14.15 1.52 2.29
CA TYR A 133 12.86 1.03 1.78
C TYR A 133 12.22 0.05 2.77
N SER A 134 12.99 -0.90 3.29
CA SER A 134 12.49 -1.90 4.26
C SER A 134 12.01 -1.22 5.54
N SER A 135 12.75 -0.23 6.03
CA SER A 135 12.38 0.53 7.23
C SER A 135 11.09 1.32 7.01
N THR A 136 11.01 2.04 5.88
CA THR A 136 9.82 2.82 5.51
C THR A 136 8.59 1.91 5.39
N PHE A 137 8.75 0.77 4.73
CA PHE A 137 7.66 -0.19 4.58
C PHE A 137 7.20 -0.74 5.93
N ASN A 138 8.12 -1.17 6.78
CA ASN A 138 7.79 -1.72 8.11
C ASN A 138 7.03 -0.69 8.96
N ASP A 139 7.49 0.56 8.96
CA ASP A 139 6.82 1.63 9.71
C ASP A 139 5.43 1.91 9.15
N ALA A 140 5.31 2.00 7.83
CA ALA A 140 4.02 2.26 7.18
C ALA A 140 3.02 1.13 7.43
N ASP A 141 3.49 -0.13 7.37
CA ASP A 141 2.66 -1.30 7.61
C ASP A 141 2.15 -1.33 9.05
N THR A 142 3.04 -1.09 10.03
CA THR A 142 2.67 -1.03 11.44
C THR A 142 1.72 0.13 11.72
N ASN A 143 2.00 1.31 11.19
CA ASN A 143 1.16 2.49 11.38
C ASN A 143 -0.23 2.29 10.78
N THR A 144 -0.31 1.63 9.61
CA THR A 144 -1.58 1.33 8.96
C THR A 144 -2.42 0.38 9.82
N LEU A 145 -1.81 -0.67 10.36
CA LEU A 145 -2.52 -1.61 11.23
C LEU A 145 -3.04 -0.92 12.49
N ASN A 146 -2.20 -0.12 13.14
CA ASN A 146 -2.58 0.59 14.36
C ASN A 146 -3.68 1.62 14.11
N ALA A 147 -3.57 2.37 13.02
CA ALA A 147 -4.57 3.37 12.64
C ALA A 147 -5.91 2.71 12.30
N TYR A 148 -5.88 1.56 11.65
CA TYR A 148 -7.11 0.81 11.35
C TYR A 148 -7.78 0.32 12.62
N LYS A 149 -7.02 -0.18 13.59
CA LYS A 149 -7.57 -0.61 14.89
C LYS A 149 -8.30 0.53 15.60
N THR A 150 -7.74 1.73 15.55
CA THR A 150 -8.41 2.92 16.09
C THR A 150 -9.68 3.24 15.29
N MET A 151 -9.58 3.16 13.95
CA MET A 151 -10.72 3.43 13.06
C MET A 151 -11.88 2.47 13.32
N GLU A 152 -11.59 1.21 13.63
CA GLU A 152 -12.63 0.19 13.92
C GLU A 152 -13.57 0.63 15.04
N LEU A 153 -13.09 1.45 15.98
CA LEU A 153 -13.92 1.95 17.08
C LEU A 153 -15.11 2.79 16.58
N TYR A 154 -15.03 3.29 15.35
CA TYR A 154 -16.04 4.17 14.79
C TYR A 154 -16.85 3.52 13.65
N LEU A 155 -16.54 2.27 13.28
CA LEU A 155 -17.18 1.63 12.14
C LEU A 155 -18.47 0.88 12.47
N ASP A 156 -18.68 0.53 13.74
CA ASP A 156 -19.81 -0.29 14.18
C ASP A 156 -21.03 0.55 14.63
N GLU A 157 -21.01 1.82 14.34
CA GLU A 157 -22.13 2.72 14.66
C GLU A 157 -23.12 2.91 13.48
#